data_07faaf4a6d9109e310d0444102d7c426
#
_entry.id   07faaf4a6d9109e310d0444102d7c426
#
_cell.length_a   1.000
_cell.length_b   1.000
_cell.length_c   1.000
_cell.angle_alpha   90.00
_cell.angle_beta   90.00
_cell.angle_gamma   90.00
#
_symmetry.space_group_name_H-M   'P 1'
#
loop_
_entity.id
_entity.type
_entity.pdbx_description
1 polymer ?
#
loop_
_entity_poly.entity_id
_entity_poly.type
_entity_poly.pdbx_seq_one_letter_code
_entity_poly.pdbx_strand_id
1 'polypeptide(L)'
;MHTHRPKPGFIWKFTLLIAGGLLLSSSVSNPENPSVAVGEPIVWVQNKAPKVPSQDDLAGEPVPFESFGVREQLDREMVVNTYHHSSTMLYFKRASRWFPVIEPILAEKGLPDDFKYLAIIESGLSQVVSPAGAAGFWQFMKGTAPQYGLRVTKEIDERYHVVKATYAACDYLLEAKEEFGSWALAAASYNMGKAGVRRDLEEQGVDTYWELHLNSETARYVYRLLAIKAIFEDPESFGFSIQADALYQPYATRTVWVKAPIEDLSAFALDEGANLKALKTLNPWLRSSRLTVAAGDSIAIEMPV
;
A
#
# COMPACT_ATOMS: atom_id res chain seq x y z
N MET A 1 -32.53 -34.26 -34.59
CA MET A 1 -31.75 -33.88 -35.78
C MET A 1 -31.98 -32.41 -36.06
N HIS A 2 -31.10 -31.52 -35.58
CA HIS A 2 -31.01 -30.13 -36.02
C HIS A 2 -29.53 -29.81 -36.19
N THR A 3 -29.15 -29.66 -37.43
CA THR A 3 -27.78 -29.33 -37.89
C THR A 3 -27.56 -27.84 -37.77
N HIS A 4 -26.62 -27.40 -36.91
CA HIS A 4 -26.12 -26.02 -36.88
C HIS A 4 -24.97 -25.87 -37.89
N ARG A 5 -25.15 -25.00 -38.87
CA ARG A 5 -24.09 -24.52 -39.78
C ARG A 5 -23.35 -23.37 -39.15
N PRO A 6 -22.02 -23.28 -39.26
CA PRO A 6 -21.24 -22.12 -38.82
C PRO A 6 -21.31 -20.99 -39.84
N LYS A 7 -21.32 -19.73 -39.35
CA LYS A 7 -21.26 -18.53 -40.15
C LYS A 7 -19.81 -18.22 -40.56
N PRO A 8 -19.61 -17.65 -41.79
CA PRO A 8 -18.26 -17.35 -42.31
C PRO A 8 -17.59 -16.17 -41.62
N GLY A 9 -16.29 -16.28 -41.39
CA GLY A 9 -15.42 -15.23 -40.83
C GLY A 9 -15.22 -14.06 -41.78
N PHE A 10 -15.14 -12.89 -41.17
CA PHE A 10 -14.90 -11.60 -41.84
C PHE A 10 -13.39 -11.39 -41.99
N ILE A 11 -12.90 -11.44 -43.27
CA ILE A 11 -11.49 -11.20 -43.61
C ILE A 11 -11.33 -9.71 -43.93
N TRP A 12 -10.56 -9.00 -43.13
CA TRP A 12 -10.14 -7.61 -43.48
C TRP A 12 -8.98 -7.66 -44.45
N LYS A 13 -9.23 -7.17 -45.69
CA LYS A 13 -8.19 -6.91 -46.69
C LYS A 13 -7.64 -5.51 -46.47
N PHE A 14 -6.38 -5.40 -46.11
CA PHE A 14 -5.62 -4.15 -46.17
C PHE A 14 -5.21 -3.89 -47.63
N THR A 15 -5.70 -2.81 -48.20
CA THR A 15 -5.27 -2.33 -49.49
C THR A 15 -4.17 -1.30 -49.32
N LEU A 16 -2.95 -1.61 -49.77
CA LEU A 16 -1.82 -0.70 -49.81
C LEU A 16 -1.99 0.25 -51.01
N LEU A 17 -2.16 1.55 -50.77
CA LEU A 17 -2.16 2.60 -51.80
C LEU A 17 -0.72 3.16 -51.92
N ILE A 18 -0.03 2.82 -53.01
CA ILE A 18 1.24 3.45 -53.39
C ILE A 18 0.88 4.66 -54.25
N ALA A 19 1.08 5.88 -53.71
CA ALA A 19 0.98 7.12 -54.46
C ALA A 19 2.38 7.52 -54.98
N GLY A 20 2.58 7.41 -56.30
CA GLY A 20 3.75 7.94 -57.00
C GLY A 20 3.66 9.46 -57.07
N GLY A 21 4.64 10.19 -56.53
CA GLY A 21 4.76 11.64 -56.64
C GLY A 21 5.75 12.04 -57.75
N LEU A 22 5.29 12.83 -58.67
CA LEU A 22 6.11 13.49 -59.71
C LEU A 22 7.06 14.51 -59.05
N LEU A 23 8.34 14.45 -59.45
CA LEU A 23 9.35 15.46 -59.17
C LEU A 23 9.15 16.67 -60.07
N LEU A 24 8.74 17.80 -59.52
CA LEU A 24 8.88 19.11 -60.12
C LEU A 24 10.00 19.88 -59.44
N SER A 25 11.11 20.06 -60.13
CA SER A 25 12.23 20.90 -59.69
C SER A 25 11.89 22.36 -59.84
N SER A 26 11.70 23.11 -58.82
CA SER A 26 11.73 24.56 -58.79
C SER A 26 12.82 25.00 -57.76
N SER A 27 13.81 25.70 -58.32
CA SER A 27 14.86 26.37 -57.55
C SER A 27 14.27 27.55 -56.79
N VAL A 28 14.22 27.42 -55.47
CA VAL A 28 13.94 28.54 -54.56
C VAL A 28 15.09 28.69 -53.58
N SER A 29 15.57 29.93 -53.49
CA SER A 29 16.62 30.41 -52.61
C SER A 29 16.47 29.99 -51.16
N ASN A 30 17.58 29.55 -50.58
CA ASN A 30 17.77 29.05 -49.24
C ASN A 30 17.47 30.13 -48.17
N PRO A 31 16.43 30.02 -47.36
CA PRO A 31 16.44 30.66 -46.06
C PRO A 31 17.13 29.73 -45.04
N GLU A 32 17.93 30.32 -44.18
CA GLU A 32 18.72 29.69 -43.10
C GLU A 32 17.98 28.50 -42.48
N ASN A 33 18.64 27.37 -42.50
CA ASN A 33 18.16 26.10 -41.98
C ASN A 33 17.98 26.26 -40.43
N PRO A 34 16.73 26.28 -39.90
CA PRO A 34 16.59 26.19 -38.45
C PRO A 34 17.16 24.82 -38.06
N SER A 35 18.13 24.82 -37.17
CA SER A 35 18.68 23.62 -36.58
C SER A 35 17.50 22.75 -36.09
N VAL A 36 17.24 21.65 -36.78
CA VAL A 36 16.30 20.63 -36.29
C VAL A 36 16.87 20.16 -34.97
N ALA A 37 16.22 20.55 -33.87
CA ALA A 37 16.54 20.00 -32.58
C ALA A 37 16.48 18.49 -32.74
N VAL A 38 17.64 17.85 -32.58
CA VAL A 38 17.72 16.40 -32.51
C VAL A 38 16.85 16.02 -31.33
N GLY A 39 15.66 15.47 -31.62
CA GLY A 39 14.75 15.02 -30.56
C GLY A 39 15.52 14.07 -29.65
N GLU A 40 15.29 14.18 -28.35
CA GLU A 40 15.89 13.27 -27.40
C GLU A 40 15.67 11.82 -27.88
N PRO A 41 16.67 10.95 -27.73
CA PRO A 41 16.55 9.58 -28.20
C PRO A 41 15.35 8.93 -27.55
N ILE A 42 14.47 8.31 -28.35
CA ILE A 42 13.35 7.51 -27.85
C ILE A 42 13.96 6.35 -27.06
N VAL A 43 13.93 6.46 -25.73
CA VAL A 43 14.36 5.38 -24.85
C VAL A 43 13.24 4.34 -24.82
N TRP A 44 13.44 3.23 -25.50
CA TRP A 44 12.55 2.09 -25.41
C TRP A 44 12.65 1.47 -24.00
N VAL A 45 11.61 1.59 -23.21
CA VAL A 45 11.51 0.89 -21.92
C VAL A 45 11.32 -0.59 -22.23
N GLN A 46 12.37 -1.39 -22.01
CA GLN A 46 12.24 -2.86 -22.06
C GLN A 46 11.60 -3.34 -20.77
N ASN A 47 10.45 -3.97 -20.87
CA ASN A 47 9.86 -4.68 -19.75
C ASN A 47 10.73 -5.90 -19.43
N LYS A 48 11.33 -5.90 -18.25
CA LYS A 48 12.25 -6.93 -17.78
C LYS A 48 11.65 -7.62 -16.58
N ALA A 49 11.44 -8.94 -16.63
CA ALA A 49 10.96 -9.66 -15.45
C ALA A 49 11.91 -9.41 -14.26
N PRO A 50 11.40 -9.04 -13.09
CA PRO A 50 12.22 -8.94 -11.89
C PRO A 50 12.83 -10.29 -11.57
N LYS A 51 14.01 -10.30 -10.94
CA LYS A 51 14.66 -11.54 -10.52
C LYS A 51 14.20 -11.88 -9.11
N VAL A 52 13.68 -13.10 -8.94
CA VAL A 52 13.46 -13.63 -7.60
C VAL A 52 14.81 -13.88 -6.94
N PRO A 53 15.07 -13.40 -5.72
CA PRO A 53 16.32 -13.63 -5.01
C PRO A 53 16.56 -15.12 -4.79
N SER A 54 17.84 -15.50 -4.61
CA SER A 54 18.20 -16.89 -4.28
C SER A 54 17.91 -17.25 -2.82
N GLN A 55 17.89 -16.25 -1.97
CA GLN A 55 17.54 -16.33 -0.55
C GLN A 55 16.84 -15.03 -0.13
N ASP A 56 15.93 -15.12 0.81
CA ASP A 56 15.21 -14.01 1.40
C ASP A 56 14.73 -14.42 2.80
N ASP A 57 14.31 -13.46 3.60
CA ASP A 57 13.73 -13.68 4.92
C ASP A 57 12.56 -12.75 5.20
N LEU A 58 11.71 -13.15 6.13
CA LEU A 58 10.72 -12.29 6.76
C LEU A 58 11.08 -12.12 8.22
N ALA A 59 11.53 -10.95 8.60
CA ALA A 59 11.91 -10.64 9.98
C ALA A 59 12.95 -11.63 10.57
N GLY A 60 13.93 -12.04 9.75
CA GLY A 60 14.96 -13.01 10.10
C GLY A 60 14.54 -14.48 9.99
N GLU A 61 13.30 -14.79 9.62
CA GLU A 61 12.85 -16.15 9.34
C GLU A 61 13.07 -16.47 7.84
N PRO A 62 13.87 -17.50 7.48
CA PRO A 62 14.19 -17.76 6.09
C PRO A 62 12.98 -18.20 5.27
N VAL A 63 12.89 -17.72 4.03
CA VAL A 63 11.89 -18.17 3.05
C VAL A 63 12.34 -19.48 2.42
N PRO A 64 11.57 -20.58 2.51
CA PRO A 64 11.98 -21.90 2.01
C PRO A 64 11.74 -22.00 0.49
N PHE A 65 12.65 -21.46 -0.32
CA PHE A 65 12.54 -21.43 -1.77
C PHE A 65 12.50 -22.79 -2.47
N GLU A 66 12.97 -23.86 -1.80
CA GLU A 66 12.89 -25.25 -2.24
C GLU A 66 11.50 -25.86 -2.03
N SER A 67 10.67 -25.27 -1.19
CA SER A 67 9.29 -25.74 -0.98
C SER A 67 8.44 -25.50 -2.21
N PHE A 68 7.49 -26.41 -2.43
CA PHE A 68 6.65 -26.42 -3.62
C PHE A 68 5.90 -25.10 -3.83
N GLY A 69 6.12 -24.47 -4.97
CA GLY A 69 5.43 -23.26 -5.40
C GLY A 69 5.90 -21.94 -4.75
N VAL A 70 6.75 -21.96 -3.71
CA VAL A 70 7.16 -20.76 -2.96
C VAL A 70 7.81 -19.73 -3.87
N ARG A 71 8.79 -20.15 -4.67
CA ARG A 71 9.49 -19.27 -5.61
C ARG A 71 8.56 -18.67 -6.67
N GLU A 72 7.65 -19.47 -7.23
CA GLU A 72 6.72 -19.02 -8.27
C GLU A 72 5.70 -18.02 -7.72
N GLN A 73 5.22 -18.24 -6.48
CA GLN A 73 4.30 -17.31 -5.83
C GLN A 73 4.97 -15.97 -5.50
N LEU A 74 6.21 -15.97 -5.05
CA LEU A 74 6.96 -14.73 -4.85
C LEU A 74 7.23 -14.02 -6.18
N ASP A 75 7.66 -14.74 -7.23
CA ASP A 75 7.86 -14.19 -8.57
C ASP A 75 6.61 -13.46 -9.07
N ARG A 76 5.45 -14.10 -8.94
CA ARG A 76 4.17 -13.51 -9.29
C ARG A 76 3.91 -12.17 -8.59
N GLU A 77 4.11 -12.10 -7.28
CA GLU A 77 3.88 -10.86 -6.53
C GLU A 77 4.93 -9.80 -6.84
N MET A 78 6.18 -10.17 -7.10
CA MET A 78 7.21 -9.25 -7.57
C MET A 78 6.85 -8.66 -8.93
N VAL A 79 6.42 -9.49 -9.90
CA VAL A 79 5.95 -9.00 -11.22
C VAL A 79 4.76 -8.06 -11.07
N VAL A 80 3.74 -8.45 -10.30
CA VAL A 80 2.53 -7.64 -10.11
C VAL A 80 2.85 -6.27 -9.50
N ASN A 81 3.63 -6.23 -8.43
CA ASN A 81 3.94 -4.97 -7.73
C ASN A 81 4.95 -4.11 -8.51
N THR A 82 5.88 -4.71 -9.25
CA THR A 82 6.80 -3.99 -10.12
C THR A 82 6.05 -3.27 -11.24
N TYR A 83 5.12 -3.94 -11.89
CA TYR A 83 4.40 -3.36 -13.05
C TYR A 83 3.12 -2.59 -12.66
N HIS A 84 2.75 -2.58 -11.40
CA HIS A 84 1.72 -1.68 -10.88
C HIS A 84 2.32 -0.29 -10.55
N HIS A 85 3.05 0.29 -11.52
CA HIS A 85 3.93 1.46 -11.37
C HIS A 85 3.30 2.62 -10.59
N SER A 86 2.06 3.01 -10.91
CA SER A 86 1.41 4.15 -10.27
C SER A 86 1.19 3.93 -8.76
N SER A 87 0.78 2.73 -8.37
CA SER A 87 0.58 2.40 -6.96
C SER A 87 1.91 2.32 -6.22
N THR A 88 2.89 1.61 -6.78
CA THR A 88 4.21 1.44 -6.17
C THR A 88 4.94 2.78 -6.03
N MET A 89 4.86 3.65 -7.05
CA MET A 89 5.37 5.02 -6.98
C MET A 89 4.71 5.83 -5.84
N LEU A 90 3.38 5.70 -5.66
CA LEU A 90 2.68 6.35 -4.55
C LEU A 90 3.05 5.75 -3.18
N TYR A 91 3.39 4.45 -3.12
CA TYR A 91 3.87 3.84 -1.88
C TYR A 91 5.17 4.49 -1.41
N PHE A 92 6.17 4.67 -2.29
CA PHE A 92 7.40 5.38 -1.95
C PHE A 92 7.15 6.81 -1.45
N LYS A 93 6.30 7.56 -2.18
CA LYS A 93 5.97 8.94 -1.80
C LYS A 93 5.30 9.04 -0.43
N ARG A 94 4.39 8.12 -0.12
CA ARG A 94 3.68 8.07 1.16
C ARG A 94 4.55 7.52 2.28
N ALA A 95 5.38 6.52 2.00
CA ALA A 95 6.32 5.95 2.95
C ALA A 95 7.28 7.01 3.48
N SER A 96 7.79 7.89 2.63
CA SER A 96 8.64 9.02 3.05
C SER A 96 8.00 9.90 4.13
N ARG A 97 6.67 10.05 4.10
CA ARG A 97 5.93 10.81 5.14
C ARG A 97 5.64 9.99 6.38
N TRP A 98 5.29 8.71 6.22
CA TRP A 98 4.67 7.94 7.29
C TRP A 98 5.58 6.93 7.98
N PHE A 99 6.64 6.45 7.31
CA PHE A 99 7.61 5.57 7.96
C PHE A 99 8.32 6.24 9.14
N PRO A 100 8.69 7.55 9.10
CA PRO A 100 9.21 8.24 10.28
C PRO A 100 8.27 8.25 11.50
N VAL A 101 6.98 8.00 11.31
CA VAL A 101 5.98 7.86 12.39
C VAL A 101 5.81 6.40 12.81
N ILE A 102 5.85 5.47 11.86
CA ILE A 102 5.58 4.04 12.08
C ILE A 102 6.81 3.33 12.67
N GLU A 103 7.98 3.49 12.07
CA GLU A 103 9.21 2.77 12.45
C GLU A 103 9.62 2.93 13.92
N PRO A 104 9.57 4.13 14.53
CA PRO A 104 9.88 4.27 15.94
C PRO A 104 8.92 3.48 16.85
N ILE A 105 7.65 3.35 16.47
CA ILE A 105 6.65 2.60 17.24
C ILE A 105 6.92 1.10 17.14
N LEU A 106 7.25 0.61 15.93
CA LEU A 106 7.64 -0.79 15.75
C LEU A 106 8.85 -1.12 16.64
N ALA A 107 9.88 -0.28 16.58
CA ALA A 107 11.11 -0.44 17.38
C ALA A 107 10.81 -0.41 18.90
N GLU A 108 9.99 0.54 19.37
CA GLU A 108 9.56 0.65 20.77
C GLU A 108 8.85 -0.62 21.24
N LYS A 109 7.99 -1.20 20.39
CA LYS A 109 7.24 -2.42 20.69
C LYS A 109 8.06 -3.70 20.48
N GLY A 110 9.25 -3.61 19.89
CA GLY A 110 10.06 -4.78 19.56
C GLY A 110 9.51 -5.59 18.37
N LEU A 111 8.67 -4.99 17.54
CA LEU A 111 8.19 -5.62 16.31
C LEU A 111 9.25 -5.41 15.21
N PRO A 112 9.62 -6.45 14.43
CA PRO A 112 10.58 -6.31 13.33
C PRO A 112 10.14 -5.28 12.29
N ASP A 113 11.12 -4.55 11.75
CA ASP A 113 10.92 -3.42 10.82
C ASP A 113 10.20 -3.80 9.54
N ASP A 114 10.34 -5.05 9.08
CA ASP A 114 9.66 -5.60 7.90
C ASP A 114 8.13 -5.39 7.96
N PHE A 115 7.55 -5.34 9.16
CA PHE A 115 6.11 -5.17 9.33
C PHE A 115 5.59 -3.77 8.98
N LYS A 116 6.46 -2.78 8.75
CA LYS A 116 6.04 -1.49 8.17
C LYS A 116 5.43 -1.65 6.77
N TYR A 117 5.91 -2.62 6.01
CA TYR A 117 5.39 -2.93 4.67
C TYR A 117 3.97 -3.52 4.71
N LEU A 118 3.54 -4.05 5.85
CA LEU A 118 2.17 -4.54 6.04
C LEU A 118 1.15 -3.40 5.89
N ALA A 119 1.43 -2.20 6.41
CA ALA A 119 0.59 -1.02 6.20
C ALA A 119 0.50 -0.59 4.72
N ILE A 120 1.54 -0.90 3.92
CA ILE A 120 1.50 -0.69 2.46
C ILE A 120 0.55 -1.69 1.80
N ILE A 121 0.68 -2.98 2.09
CA ILE A 121 -0.16 -4.00 1.42
C ILE A 121 -1.63 -3.92 1.85
N GLU A 122 -1.93 -3.39 3.04
CA GLU A 122 -3.28 -3.18 3.55
C GLU A 122 -4.00 -1.99 2.89
N SER A 123 -3.33 -0.85 2.81
CA SER A 123 -3.98 0.40 2.42
C SER A 123 -3.18 1.28 1.45
N GLY A 124 -1.95 0.90 1.13
CA GLY A 124 -1.01 1.77 0.44
C GLY A 124 -0.71 3.04 1.24
N LEU A 125 -0.67 2.96 2.58
CA LEU A 125 -0.52 4.10 3.49
C LEU A 125 -1.56 5.19 3.23
N SER A 126 -2.83 4.81 3.13
CA SER A 126 -3.97 5.70 2.85
C SER A 126 -5.13 5.45 3.81
N GLN A 127 -5.91 6.51 4.04
CA GLN A 127 -7.11 6.45 4.89
C GLN A 127 -8.29 5.89 4.09
N VAL A 128 -8.28 4.58 3.82
CA VAL A 128 -9.31 3.90 3.02
C VAL A 128 -10.19 3.00 3.87
N VAL A 129 -11.32 2.60 3.30
CA VAL A 129 -12.23 1.60 3.85
C VAL A 129 -12.40 0.48 2.84
N SER A 130 -12.21 -0.76 3.26
CA SER A 130 -12.44 -1.93 2.42
C SER A 130 -13.94 -2.22 2.25
N PRO A 131 -14.34 -3.00 1.24
CA PRO A 131 -15.73 -3.45 1.10
C PRO A 131 -16.26 -4.20 2.34
N ALA A 132 -15.39 -4.87 3.09
CA ALA A 132 -15.73 -5.55 4.33
C ALA A 132 -15.81 -4.62 5.56
N GLY A 133 -15.45 -3.32 5.40
CA GLY A 133 -15.50 -2.32 6.47
C GLY A 133 -14.23 -2.25 7.34
N ALA A 134 -13.14 -2.87 6.94
CA ALA A 134 -11.82 -2.59 7.51
C ALA A 134 -11.39 -1.17 7.17
N ALA A 135 -10.70 -0.45 8.08
CA ALA A 135 -10.44 0.97 7.91
C ALA A 135 -9.04 1.41 8.36
N GLY A 136 -8.56 2.49 7.73
CA GLY A 136 -7.30 3.15 8.06
C GLY A 136 -6.08 2.47 7.45
N PHE A 137 -4.88 2.88 7.88
CA PHE A 137 -3.61 2.37 7.35
C PHE A 137 -3.46 0.87 7.59
N TRP A 138 -3.87 0.40 8.75
CA TRP A 138 -3.73 -0.96 9.23
C TRP A 138 -4.98 -1.82 9.02
N GLN A 139 -6.01 -1.30 8.34
CA GLN A 139 -7.23 -2.01 7.97
C GLN A 139 -7.89 -2.82 9.11
N PHE A 140 -7.94 -2.25 10.32
CA PHE A 140 -8.67 -2.89 11.40
C PHE A 140 -10.16 -3.02 11.12
N MET A 141 -10.71 -4.19 11.40
CA MET A 141 -12.17 -4.38 11.44
C MET A 141 -12.76 -3.67 12.66
N LYS A 142 -13.99 -3.14 12.50
CA LYS A 142 -14.70 -2.44 13.58
C LYS A 142 -14.87 -3.29 14.85
N GLY A 143 -15.06 -4.60 14.70
CA GLY A 143 -15.22 -5.53 15.83
C GLY A 143 -13.90 -5.86 16.53
N THR A 144 -12.78 -5.86 15.80
CA THR A 144 -11.45 -6.18 16.33
C THR A 144 -10.78 -4.97 16.98
N ALA A 145 -10.96 -3.77 16.43
CA ALA A 145 -10.30 -2.55 16.87
C ALA A 145 -10.38 -2.29 18.39
N PRO A 146 -11.54 -2.44 19.08
CA PRO A 146 -11.62 -2.25 20.52
C PRO A 146 -10.82 -3.25 21.34
N GLN A 147 -10.56 -4.47 20.83
CA GLN A 147 -9.76 -5.50 21.51
C GLN A 147 -8.30 -5.07 21.65
N TYR A 148 -7.85 -4.18 20.77
CA TYR A 148 -6.51 -3.59 20.75
C TYR A 148 -6.52 -2.10 21.13
N GLY A 149 -7.51 -1.66 21.94
CA GLY A 149 -7.56 -0.34 22.55
C GLY A 149 -8.00 0.81 21.64
N LEU A 150 -8.46 0.53 20.41
CA LEU A 150 -8.92 1.57 19.48
C LEU A 150 -10.41 1.90 19.71
N ARG A 151 -10.72 3.16 19.98
CA ARG A 151 -12.11 3.65 20.11
C ARG A 151 -12.76 3.77 18.73
N VAL A 152 -13.97 3.23 18.60
CA VAL A 152 -14.77 3.36 17.38
C VAL A 152 -16.19 3.76 17.75
N THR A 153 -16.48 5.06 17.64
CA THR A 153 -17.77 5.67 17.95
C THR A 153 -18.32 6.43 16.73
N LYS A 154 -19.40 7.19 16.90
CA LYS A 154 -19.92 8.09 15.87
C LYS A 154 -19.03 9.34 15.68
N GLU A 155 -18.34 9.78 16.73
CA GLU A 155 -17.51 10.99 16.71
C GLU A 155 -16.03 10.67 16.44
N ILE A 156 -15.56 9.54 16.96
CA ILE A 156 -14.15 9.12 16.93
C ILE A 156 -14.05 7.73 16.31
N ASP A 157 -13.12 7.56 15.36
CA ASP A 157 -12.72 6.26 14.85
C ASP A 157 -11.20 6.19 14.79
N GLU A 158 -10.59 5.61 15.84
CA GLU A 158 -9.14 5.58 16.00
C GLU A 158 -8.43 4.59 15.06
N ARG A 159 -9.17 3.82 14.27
CA ARG A 159 -8.59 3.04 13.16
C ARG A 159 -7.93 3.95 12.11
N TYR A 160 -8.37 5.22 12.03
CA TYR A 160 -7.78 6.25 11.18
C TYR A 160 -6.65 7.05 11.89
N HIS A 161 -6.39 6.80 13.16
CA HIS A 161 -5.32 7.46 13.90
C HIS A 161 -4.01 6.69 13.73
N VAL A 162 -3.11 7.14 12.85
CA VAL A 162 -1.92 6.38 12.44
C VAL A 162 -1.12 5.86 13.63
N VAL A 163 -0.80 6.72 14.61
CA VAL A 163 -0.01 6.33 15.79
C VAL A 163 -0.71 5.23 16.59
N LYS A 164 -1.97 5.44 16.98
CA LYS A 164 -2.72 4.47 17.80
C LYS A 164 -2.95 3.15 17.06
N ALA A 165 -3.30 3.23 15.78
CA ALA A 165 -3.50 2.04 14.96
C ALA A 165 -2.19 1.27 14.74
N THR A 166 -1.04 1.94 14.72
CA THR A 166 0.27 1.27 14.66
C THR A 166 0.56 0.51 15.95
N TYR A 167 0.34 1.12 17.13
CA TYR A 167 0.46 0.38 18.40
C TYR A 167 -0.45 -0.84 18.45
N ALA A 168 -1.71 -0.69 18.04
CA ALA A 168 -2.67 -1.80 17.98
C ALA A 168 -2.23 -2.93 17.03
N ALA A 169 -1.64 -2.57 15.88
CA ALA A 169 -1.11 -3.54 14.92
C ALA A 169 0.10 -4.29 15.49
N CYS A 170 0.98 -3.58 16.20
CA CYS A 170 2.10 -4.21 16.90
C CYS A 170 1.60 -5.23 17.94
N ASP A 171 0.64 -4.86 18.78
CA ASP A 171 0.09 -5.75 19.80
C ASP A 171 -0.55 -7.01 19.19
N TYR A 172 -1.31 -6.85 18.09
CA TYR A 172 -1.86 -7.98 17.35
C TYR A 172 -0.79 -8.93 16.83
N LEU A 173 0.24 -8.39 16.16
CA LEU A 173 1.28 -9.18 15.51
C LEU A 173 2.19 -9.89 16.51
N LEU A 174 2.52 -9.23 17.63
CA LEU A 174 3.29 -9.84 18.71
C LEU A 174 2.52 -10.98 19.37
N GLU A 175 1.22 -10.79 19.67
CA GLU A 175 0.34 -11.85 20.18
C GLU A 175 0.24 -13.02 19.19
N ALA A 176 0.12 -12.74 17.89
CA ALA A 176 0.08 -13.77 16.86
C ALA A 176 1.42 -14.51 16.73
N LYS A 177 2.55 -13.82 16.85
CA LYS A 177 3.88 -14.43 16.89
C LYS A 177 4.06 -15.34 18.10
N GLU A 178 3.59 -14.92 19.27
CA GLU A 178 3.60 -15.76 20.48
C GLU A 178 2.76 -17.02 20.28
N GLU A 179 1.58 -16.90 19.66
CA GLU A 179 0.66 -18.02 19.43
C GLU A 179 1.22 -19.03 18.39
N PHE A 180 1.74 -18.54 17.26
CA PHE A 180 2.10 -19.41 16.12
C PHE A 180 3.60 -19.71 16.01
N GLY A 181 4.45 -19.02 16.75
CA GLY A 181 5.89 -19.21 16.69
C GLY A 181 6.56 -18.73 15.38
N SER A 182 5.79 -18.25 14.39
CA SER A 182 6.26 -17.87 13.06
C SER A 182 5.74 -16.49 12.66
N TRP A 183 6.62 -15.65 12.09
CA TRP A 183 6.26 -14.35 11.54
C TRP A 183 5.40 -14.48 10.27
N ALA A 184 5.64 -15.50 9.45
CA ALA A 184 4.82 -15.75 8.28
C ALA A 184 3.38 -16.12 8.68
N LEU A 185 3.18 -16.96 9.69
CA LEU A 185 1.84 -17.27 10.22
C LEU A 185 1.21 -16.07 10.94
N ALA A 186 2.00 -15.28 11.68
CA ALA A 186 1.52 -14.04 12.29
C ALA A 186 0.99 -13.06 11.22
N ALA A 187 1.73 -12.85 10.14
CA ALA A 187 1.29 -12.04 9.01
C ALA A 187 0.02 -12.62 8.35
N ALA A 188 -0.02 -13.92 8.08
CA ALA A 188 -1.21 -14.57 7.52
C ALA A 188 -2.45 -14.39 8.42
N SER A 189 -2.27 -14.48 9.74
CA SER A 189 -3.35 -14.28 10.71
C SER A 189 -3.90 -12.86 10.72
N TYR A 190 -3.08 -11.87 10.37
CA TYR A 190 -3.54 -10.49 10.26
C TYR A 190 -4.60 -10.33 9.16
N ASN A 191 -4.47 -11.08 8.07
CA ASN A 191 -5.41 -11.08 6.96
C ASN A 191 -6.67 -11.93 7.24
N MET A 192 -6.53 -13.18 7.70
CA MET A 192 -7.66 -14.10 7.83
C MET A 192 -8.14 -14.34 9.28
N GLY A 193 -7.47 -13.73 10.24
CA GLY A 193 -7.72 -13.92 11.67
C GLY A 193 -7.01 -15.13 12.26
N LYS A 194 -6.58 -15.02 13.53
CA LYS A 194 -5.87 -16.09 14.26
C LYS A 194 -6.65 -17.42 14.29
N ALA A 195 -7.98 -17.35 14.51
CA ALA A 195 -8.81 -18.56 14.53
C ALA A 195 -8.83 -19.28 13.17
N GLY A 196 -8.78 -18.54 12.06
CA GLY A 196 -8.70 -19.11 10.72
C GLY A 196 -7.40 -19.86 10.50
N VAL A 197 -6.27 -19.23 10.84
CA VAL A 197 -4.95 -19.86 10.69
C VAL A 197 -4.86 -21.13 11.53
N ARG A 198 -5.27 -21.08 12.81
CA ARG A 198 -5.25 -22.25 13.72
C ARG A 198 -6.05 -23.40 13.14
N ARG A 199 -7.29 -23.15 12.73
CA ARG A 199 -8.15 -24.17 12.10
C ARG A 199 -7.49 -24.80 10.88
N ASP A 200 -6.94 -23.98 9.98
CA ASP A 200 -6.37 -24.48 8.72
C ASP A 200 -5.07 -25.27 8.96
N LEU A 201 -4.24 -24.90 9.97
CA LEU A 201 -3.09 -25.71 10.39
C LEU A 201 -3.52 -27.08 10.93
N GLU A 202 -4.55 -27.12 11.81
CA GLU A 202 -5.09 -28.35 12.38
C GLU A 202 -5.74 -29.25 11.32
N GLU A 203 -6.59 -28.69 10.45
CA GLU A 203 -7.31 -29.46 9.40
C GLU A 203 -6.38 -30.04 8.34
N GLN A 204 -5.29 -29.33 8.03
CA GLN A 204 -4.35 -29.75 6.98
C GLN A 204 -3.16 -30.55 7.53
N GLY A 205 -2.94 -30.53 8.86
CA GLY A 205 -1.86 -31.28 9.52
C GLY A 205 -0.47 -30.79 9.14
N VAL A 206 -0.30 -29.45 8.98
CA VAL A 206 0.96 -28.78 8.65
C VAL A 206 1.26 -27.69 9.67
N ASP A 207 2.52 -27.29 9.77
CA ASP A 207 2.99 -26.36 10.81
C ASP A 207 3.49 -25.01 10.25
N THR A 208 3.55 -24.86 8.92
CA THR A 208 4.11 -23.65 8.30
C THR A 208 3.14 -22.99 7.33
N TYR A 209 3.23 -21.67 7.19
CA TYR A 209 2.50 -20.91 6.19
C TYR A 209 2.74 -21.43 4.76
N TRP A 210 3.97 -21.86 4.49
CA TRP A 210 4.44 -22.26 3.17
C TRP A 210 3.81 -23.56 2.64
N GLU A 211 3.25 -24.38 3.55
CA GLU A 211 2.58 -25.64 3.25
C GLU A 211 1.06 -25.53 3.28
N LEU A 212 0.52 -24.42 3.81
CA LEU A 212 -0.93 -24.21 3.92
C LEU A 212 -1.57 -23.97 2.54
N HIS A 213 -2.64 -24.70 2.26
CA HIS A 213 -3.59 -24.37 1.20
C HIS A 213 -4.61 -23.35 1.72
N LEU A 214 -4.45 -22.10 1.34
CA LEU A 214 -5.26 -20.98 1.83
C LEU A 214 -6.14 -20.39 0.72
N ASN A 215 -7.14 -19.58 1.10
CA ASN A 215 -7.85 -18.75 0.13
C ASN A 215 -6.87 -17.85 -0.64
N SER A 216 -7.26 -17.43 -1.85
CA SER A 216 -6.37 -16.72 -2.79
C SER A 216 -5.82 -15.40 -2.24
N GLU A 217 -6.49 -14.76 -1.30
CA GLU A 217 -6.03 -13.51 -0.69
C GLU A 217 -4.92 -13.79 0.34
N THR A 218 -5.20 -14.67 1.30
CA THR A 218 -4.24 -15.03 2.36
C THR A 218 -3.03 -15.80 1.82
N ALA A 219 -3.23 -16.67 0.82
CA ALA A 219 -2.15 -17.39 0.15
C ALA A 219 -1.11 -16.47 -0.51
N ARG A 220 -1.49 -15.24 -0.86
CA ARG A 220 -0.62 -14.23 -1.49
C ARG A 220 -0.07 -13.21 -0.51
N TYR A 221 -0.60 -13.18 0.71
CA TYR A 221 -0.40 -12.06 1.63
C TYR A 221 1.06 -11.89 2.05
N VAL A 222 1.70 -12.96 2.49
CA VAL A 222 3.13 -12.94 2.89
C VAL A 222 4.03 -12.68 1.68
N TYR A 223 3.75 -13.29 0.53
CA TYR A 223 4.53 -13.04 -0.69
C TYR A 223 4.40 -11.60 -1.18
N ARG A 224 3.24 -10.97 -0.99
CA ARG A 224 3.05 -9.54 -1.30
C ARG A 224 3.88 -8.67 -0.37
N LEU A 225 3.96 -9.02 0.92
CA LEU A 225 4.80 -8.31 1.88
C LEU A 225 6.27 -8.42 1.47
N LEU A 226 6.77 -9.62 1.19
CA LEU A 226 8.15 -9.87 0.71
C LEU A 226 8.44 -9.11 -0.61
N ALA A 227 7.52 -9.12 -1.56
CA ALA A 227 7.69 -8.40 -2.83
C ALA A 227 7.81 -6.89 -2.61
N ILE A 228 7.00 -6.30 -1.73
CA ILE A 228 7.11 -4.88 -1.39
C ILE A 228 8.42 -4.60 -0.64
N LYS A 229 8.82 -5.45 0.31
CA LYS A 229 10.13 -5.37 0.98
C LYS A 229 11.25 -5.30 -0.05
N ALA A 230 11.34 -6.28 -0.94
CA ALA A 230 12.39 -6.35 -1.96
C ALA A 230 12.43 -5.10 -2.86
N ILE A 231 11.27 -4.59 -3.29
CA ILE A 231 11.17 -3.38 -4.11
C ILE A 231 11.65 -2.13 -3.34
N PHE A 232 11.39 -2.05 -2.03
CA PHE A 232 11.80 -0.91 -1.22
C PHE A 232 13.28 -0.95 -0.85
N GLU A 233 13.87 -2.14 -0.69
CA GLU A 233 15.28 -2.32 -0.38
C GLU A 233 16.21 -2.07 -1.59
N ASP A 234 15.75 -2.37 -2.81
CA ASP A 234 16.52 -2.13 -4.04
C ASP A 234 15.61 -1.64 -5.18
N PRO A 235 15.05 -0.40 -5.08
CA PRO A 235 14.09 0.11 -6.04
C PRO A 235 14.62 0.19 -7.48
N GLU A 236 15.90 0.45 -7.65
CA GLU A 236 16.52 0.60 -8.97
C GLU A 236 16.51 -0.72 -9.76
N SER A 237 16.73 -1.85 -9.10
CA SER A 237 16.64 -3.18 -9.73
C SER A 237 15.23 -3.51 -10.25
N PHE A 238 14.21 -2.85 -9.69
CA PHE A 238 12.80 -2.96 -10.11
C PHE A 238 12.37 -1.81 -11.05
N GLY A 239 13.29 -0.95 -11.46
CA GLY A 239 13.03 0.14 -12.40
C GLY A 239 12.40 1.39 -11.76
N PHE A 240 12.47 1.53 -10.44
CA PHE A 240 12.00 2.73 -9.73
C PHE A 240 13.16 3.67 -9.44
N SER A 241 13.11 4.88 -9.99
CA SER A 241 14.00 5.98 -9.66
C SER A 241 13.15 7.15 -9.17
N ILE A 242 13.28 7.51 -7.88
CA ILE A 242 12.44 8.52 -7.26
C ILE A 242 13.33 9.63 -6.71
N GLN A 243 13.20 10.81 -7.30
CA GLN A 243 13.93 11.98 -6.84
C GLN A 243 13.45 12.43 -5.46
N ALA A 244 14.36 12.89 -4.62
CA ALA A 244 14.06 13.29 -3.23
C ALA A 244 12.99 14.40 -3.14
N ASP A 245 12.97 15.33 -4.09
CA ASP A 245 12.00 16.43 -4.17
C ASP A 245 10.59 15.96 -4.62
N ALA A 246 10.49 14.76 -5.22
CA ALA A 246 9.22 14.14 -5.56
C ALA A 246 8.54 13.42 -4.38
N LEU A 247 9.25 13.22 -3.26
CA LEU A 247 8.74 12.53 -2.08
C LEU A 247 7.82 13.44 -1.24
N TYR A 248 6.81 12.84 -0.59
CA TYR A 248 5.92 13.60 0.30
C TYR A 248 6.58 13.82 1.64
N GLN A 249 6.82 15.11 1.98
CA GLN A 249 7.38 15.46 3.25
C GLN A 249 6.39 15.25 4.40
N PRO A 250 6.86 14.95 5.63
CA PRO A 250 6.03 14.99 6.83
C PRO A 250 5.28 16.33 6.95
N TYR A 251 4.07 16.28 7.49
CA TYR A 251 3.36 17.53 7.78
C TYR A 251 4.02 18.27 8.94
N ALA A 252 4.21 19.58 8.79
CA ALA A 252 4.59 20.44 9.90
C ALA A 252 3.34 20.70 10.75
N THR A 253 3.33 20.17 11.98
CA THR A 253 2.18 20.26 12.89
C THR A 253 2.57 20.75 14.26
N ARG A 254 1.58 21.30 14.96
CA ARG A 254 1.60 21.55 16.40
C ARG A 254 0.44 20.82 17.07
N THR A 255 0.61 20.36 18.28
CA THR A 255 -0.43 19.70 19.05
C THR A 255 -1.21 20.69 19.90
N VAL A 256 -2.55 20.68 19.78
CA VAL A 256 -3.49 21.41 20.64
C VAL A 256 -4.18 20.43 21.58
N TRP A 257 -4.08 20.69 22.89
CA TRP A 257 -4.72 19.86 23.91
C TRP A 257 -6.11 20.41 24.26
N VAL A 258 -7.14 19.67 23.87
CA VAL A 258 -8.53 20.03 24.11
C VAL A 258 -9.03 19.33 25.38
N LYS A 259 -9.54 20.13 26.34
CA LYS A 259 -10.02 19.69 27.66
C LYS A 259 -11.53 19.89 27.84
N ALA A 260 -12.22 20.46 26.85
CA ALA A 260 -13.65 20.71 26.87
C ALA A 260 -14.26 20.23 25.55
N PRO A 261 -15.58 19.90 25.52
CA PRO A 261 -16.24 19.57 24.27
C PRO A 261 -16.12 20.68 23.23
N ILE A 262 -15.98 20.28 21.95
CA ILE A 262 -16.01 21.18 20.80
C ILE A 262 -17.35 20.94 20.08
N GLU A 263 -18.23 21.93 20.08
CA GLU A 263 -19.55 21.82 19.45
C GLU A 263 -19.47 21.96 17.92
N ASP A 264 -18.52 22.73 17.41
CA ASP A 264 -18.27 22.93 15.98
C ASP A 264 -16.77 22.89 15.65
N LEU A 265 -16.35 21.79 15.02
CA LEU A 265 -14.96 21.60 14.58
C LEU A 265 -14.54 22.59 13.47
N SER A 266 -15.51 23.17 12.73
CA SER A 266 -15.18 24.17 11.71
C SER A 266 -14.81 25.49 12.35
N ALA A 267 -15.60 25.94 13.35
CA ALA A 267 -15.29 27.13 14.14
C ALA A 267 -13.97 26.97 14.89
N PHE A 268 -13.79 25.83 15.58
CA PHE A 268 -12.54 25.50 16.26
C PHE A 268 -11.31 25.59 15.33
N ALA A 269 -11.41 25.02 14.11
CA ALA A 269 -10.30 25.07 13.16
C ALA A 269 -9.97 26.50 12.73
N LEU A 270 -10.97 27.36 12.56
CA LEU A 270 -10.77 28.78 12.22
C LEU A 270 -10.13 29.56 13.39
N ASP A 271 -10.60 29.34 14.61
CA ASP A 271 -10.04 29.94 15.83
C ASP A 271 -8.57 29.57 16.04
N GLU A 272 -8.20 28.35 15.65
CA GLU A 272 -6.82 27.86 15.67
C GLU A 272 -5.99 28.28 14.42
N GLY A 273 -6.51 29.16 13.58
CA GLY A 273 -5.80 29.69 12.39
C GLY A 273 -5.74 28.75 11.19
N ALA A 274 -6.60 27.74 11.13
CA ALA A 274 -6.66 26.77 10.04
C ALA A 274 -8.09 26.66 9.47
N ASN A 275 -8.36 25.62 8.71
CA ASN A 275 -9.70 25.30 8.20
C ASN A 275 -10.04 23.82 8.47
N LEU A 276 -11.32 23.48 8.33
CA LEU A 276 -11.82 22.13 8.58
C LEU A 276 -11.12 21.07 7.73
N LYS A 277 -10.71 21.38 6.49
CA LYS A 277 -9.98 20.45 5.61
C LYS A 277 -8.62 20.09 6.22
N ALA A 278 -7.85 21.08 6.66
CA ALA A 278 -6.55 20.88 7.30
C ALA A 278 -6.71 20.06 8.60
N LEU A 279 -7.67 20.47 9.47
CA LEU A 279 -7.99 19.75 10.70
C LEU A 279 -8.30 18.27 10.43
N LYS A 280 -9.20 17.98 9.50
CA LYS A 280 -9.61 16.59 9.17
C LYS A 280 -8.51 15.80 8.45
N THR A 281 -7.64 16.46 7.69
CA THR A 281 -6.49 15.82 7.04
C THR A 281 -5.47 15.36 8.07
N LEU A 282 -5.19 16.17 9.08
CA LEU A 282 -4.25 15.86 10.16
C LEU A 282 -4.87 14.92 11.21
N ASN A 283 -6.20 15.00 11.40
CA ASN A 283 -6.95 14.19 12.37
C ASN A 283 -8.10 13.41 11.69
N PRO A 284 -7.80 12.46 10.80
CA PRO A 284 -8.83 11.72 10.05
C PRO A 284 -9.72 10.84 10.95
N TRP A 285 -9.29 10.60 12.19
CA TRP A 285 -10.03 9.88 13.22
C TRP A 285 -11.21 10.68 13.82
N LEU A 286 -11.28 12.00 13.60
CA LEU A 286 -12.44 12.85 13.93
C LEU A 286 -13.52 12.64 12.86
N ARG A 287 -14.61 11.93 13.19
CA ARG A 287 -15.63 11.51 12.21
C ARG A 287 -16.90 12.35 12.21
N SER A 288 -17.09 13.20 13.20
CA SER A 288 -18.26 14.10 13.36
C SER A 288 -17.88 15.56 13.06
N SER A 289 -18.86 16.47 13.12
CA SER A 289 -18.66 17.92 13.14
C SER A 289 -18.36 18.46 14.53
N ARG A 290 -18.48 17.65 15.57
CA ARG A 290 -18.21 17.96 16.98
C ARG A 290 -17.31 16.91 17.62
N LEU A 291 -16.78 17.22 18.79
CA LEU A 291 -15.98 16.32 19.61
C LEU A 291 -16.40 16.41 21.07
N THR A 292 -16.86 15.32 21.64
CA THR A 292 -17.12 15.20 23.06
C THR A 292 -15.82 14.86 23.80
N VAL A 293 -15.50 15.64 24.84
CA VAL A 293 -14.38 15.38 25.75
C VAL A 293 -14.98 15.16 27.14
N ALA A 294 -14.68 14.02 27.77
CA ALA A 294 -15.18 13.74 29.12
C ALA A 294 -14.51 14.65 30.16
N ALA A 295 -15.23 14.91 31.25
CA ALA A 295 -14.68 15.72 32.34
C ALA A 295 -13.40 15.08 32.92
N GLY A 296 -12.33 15.84 32.98
CA GLY A 296 -11.01 15.39 33.43
C GLY A 296 -10.12 14.78 32.33
N ASP A 297 -10.65 14.52 31.13
CA ASP A 297 -9.88 14.04 29.99
C ASP A 297 -9.27 15.19 29.18
N SER A 298 -8.26 14.84 28.38
CA SER A 298 -7.70 15.71 27.37
C SER A 298 -7.43 14.95 26.09
N ILE A 299 -7.72 15.58 24.96
CA ILE A 299 -7.52 15.00 23.63
C ILE A 299 -6.54 15.84 22.84
N ALA A 300 -5.48 15.22 22.33
CA ALA A 300 -4.52 15.84 21.44
C ALA A 300 -5.09 15.97 20.03
N ILE A 301 -5.06 17.16 19.46
CA ILE A 301 -5.45 17.45 18.09
C ILE A 301 -4.26 18.06 17.36
N GLU A 302 -3.89 17.49 16.21
CA GLU A 302 -2.82 18.02 15.37
C GLU A 302 -3.38 19.15 14.49
N MET A 303 -2.70 20.29 14.56
CA MET A 303 -3.01 21.47 13.76
C MET A 303 -1.78 21.86 12.90
N PRO A 304 -1.96 22.46 11.71
CA PRO A 304 -0.83 22.95 10.95
C PRO A 304 -0.08 24.05 11.72
N VAL A 305 1.23 24.15 11.48
CA VAL A 305 2.09 25.26 11.98
C VAL A 305 1.82 26.51 11.15
#